data_c3e918634b54142ef662c157d3180de6
#
_entry.id   c3e918634b54142ef662c157d3180de6
#
_cell.length_a   1.000
_cell.length_b   1.000
_cell.length_c   1.000
_cell.angle_alpha   90.00
_cell.angle_beta   90.00
_cell.angle_gamma   90.00
#
_symmetry.space_group_name_H-M   'P 1'
#
loop_
_entity.id
_entity.type
_entity.pdbx_description
1 polymer ?
#
loop_
_entity_poly.entity_id
_entity_poly.type
_entity_poly.pdbx_seq_one_letter_code
_entity_poly.pdbx_strand_id
1 'polypeptide(L)'
;MQVLPQVSMPFVRLLYQFWIKQGVSKQLLDDILRTDIEQEDSTKFGISSTQLAQLHQTAIESTKDLTLGIKLGLYLAEQDLAISDLVLAAPTLGQGLAALMDHSRVISESGYFQLESIDEQFKELKFIAYEGIVFSSHQQNMVISSIVSWIGKVFPQAQKQLNFHYDQTIGNDEDCIKLLGCQATPSQKVCLFIPSTILEKTNPLFDVAAYQQNLKRVKKILLKRNQRLDLYLEVRSALKQCLLERNANQENVAALLDLSVRNLQRRLKEVGTNYQSILDDSREELAMTLLKDDDIPLYEIAYLVGFTEPSAFYKAFKRWTGKRPGDSRQDVENNNANNKINE
;
A
#
# COMPACT_ATOMS: atom_id res chain seq x y z
N MET A 1 -15.82 -10.44 -2.71
CA MET A 1 -15.02 -9.88 -1.61
C MET A 1 -13.68 -9.48 -2.16
N GLN A 2 -13.35 -8.18 -2.11
CA GLN A 2 -12.10 -7.64 -2.67
C GLN A 2 -10.94 -8.00 -1.76
N VAL A 3 -9.87 -8.55 -2.33
CA VAL A 3 -8.57 -8.60 -1.65
C VAL A 3 -8.16 -7.17 -1.34
N LEU A 4 -7.90 -6.85 -0.08
CA LEU A 4 -7.47 -5.50 0.29
C LEU A 4 -6.18 -5.16 -0.47
N PRO A 5 -6.13 -4.00 -1.14
CA PRO A 5 -4.94 -3.55 -1.84
C PRO A 5 -3.74 -3.54 -0.90
N GLN A 6 -2.64 -4.11 -1.38
CA GLN A 6 -1.43 -4.28 -0.58
C GLN A 6 -0.30 -3.36 -1.04
N VAL A 7 0.48 -2.93 -0.06
CA VAL A 7 1.70 -2.15 -0.26
C VAL A 7 2.90 -3.03 0.03
N SER A 8 3.87 -3.06 -0.88
CA SER A 8 5.00 -3.98 -0.80
C SER A 8 5.89 -3.76 0.43
N MET A 9 6.33 -4.82 1.10
CA MET A 9 7.20 -4.71 2.28
C MET A 9 8.51 -3.96 2.04
N PRO A 10 9.23 -4.12 0.92
CA PRO A 10 10.40 -3.29 0.65
C PRO A 10 10.11 -1.79 0.67
N PHE A 11 8.97 -1.37 0.13
CA PHE A 11 8.55 0.02 0.17
C PHE A 11 8.18 0.45 1.60
N VAL A 12 7.44 -0.36 2.34
CA VAL A 12 7.07 -0.09 3.74
C VAL A 12 8.31 0.09 4.62
N ARG A 13 9.37 -0.70 4.41
CA ARG A 13 10.64 -0.55 5.13
C ARG A 13 11.30 0.82 4.90
N LEU A 14 11.25 1.35 3.68
CA LEU A 14 11.76 2.69 3.39
C LEU A 14 10.97 3.77 4.13
N LEU A 15 9.65 3.66 4.14
CA LEU A 15 8.78 4.57 4.90
C LEU A 15 9.09 4.51 6.39
N TYR A 16 9.18 3.32 6.94
CA TYR A 16 9.50 3.08 8.34
C TYR A 16 10.84 3.70 8.73
N GLN A 17 11.91 3.45 7.96
CA GLN A 17 13.23 4.04 8.18
C GLN A 17 13.21 5.57 8.15
N PHE A 18 12.44 6.15 7.22
CA PHE A 18 12.27 7.58 7.16
C PHE A 18 11.60 8.12 8.44
N TRP A 19 10.48 7.53 8.86
CA TRP A 19 9.74 7.99 10.05
C TRP A 19 10.57 7.87 11.33
N ILE A 20 11.34 6.81 11.50
CA ILE A 20 12.30 6.68 12.62
C ILE A 20 13.30 7.83 12.59
N LYS A 21 13.87 8.18 11.43
CA LYS A 21 14.78 9.32 11.27
C LYS A 21 14.12 10.67 11.59
N GLN A 22 12.81 10.78 11.41
CA GLN A 22 12.03 11.96 11.79
C GLN A 22 11.62 11.99 13.28
N GLY A 23 12.03 11.00 14.06
CA GLY A 23 11.76 10.94 15.50
C GLY A 23 10.46 10.24 15.89
N VAL A 24 9.80 9.57 14.96
CA VAL A 24 8.62 8.74 15.29
C VAL A 24 9.05 7.54 16.12
N SER A 25 8.32 7.24 17.19
CA SER A 25 8.63 6.09 18.07
C SER A 25 8.56 4.76 17.32
N LYS A 26 9.64 3.98 17.41
CA LYS A 26 9.69 2.60 16.88
C LYS A 26 8.53 1.76 17.40
N GLN A 27 8.26 1.82 18.71
CA GLN A 27 7.21 1.03 19.33
C GLN A 27 5.82 1.33 18.74
N LEU A 28 5.50 2.60 18.49
CA LEU A 28 4.21 2.98 17.88
C LEU A 28 4.05 2.41 16.47
N LEU A 29 5.12 2.39 15.68
CA LEU A 29 5.09 1.83 14.33
C LEU A 29 5.00 0.30 14.36
N ASP A 30 5.73 -0.38 15.24
CA ASP A 30 5.72 -1.82 15.40
C ASP A 30 4.35 -2.33 15.90
N ASP A 31 3.69 -1.59 16.80
CA ASP A 31 2.35 -1.90 17.29
C ASP A 31 1.32 -1.89 16.14
N ILE A 32 1.41 -0.95 15.20
CA ILE A 32 0.54 -0.89 14.02
C ILE A 32 0.86 -2.04 13.05
N LEU A 33 2.14 -2.29 12.81
CA LEU A 33 2.61 -3.37 11.93
C LEU A 33 2.38 -4.75 12.54
N ARG A 34 2.22 -4.81 13.85
CA ARG A 34 2.11 -6.05 14.65
C ARG A 34 3.32 -6.98 14.45
N THR A 35 4.48 -6.39 14.20
CA THR A 35 5.74 -7.10 13.96
C THR A 35 6.91 -6.14 14.04
N ASP A 36 8.07 -6.66 14.44
CA ASP A 36 9.34 -5.93 14.31
C ASP A 36 9.85 -6.09 12.87
N ILE A 37 9.68 -5.02 12.09
CA ILE A 37 10.01 -5.01 10.66
C ILE A 37 11.51 -5.23 10.38
N GLU A 38 12.37 -5.01 11.37
CA GLU A 38 13.82 -5.19 11.25
C GLU A 38 14.24 -6.65 11.45
N GLN A 39 13.48 -7.42 12.26
CA GLN A 39 13.78 -8.82 12.57
C GLN A 39 13.08 -9.80 11.62
N GLU A 40 12.05 -9.36 10.91
CA GLU A 40 11.26 -10.26 10.10
C GLU A 40 11.99 -10.64 8.80
N ASP A 41 12.33 -11.90 8.71
CA ASP A 41 12.61 -12.56 7.43
C ASP A 41 11.35 -12.38 6.56
N SER A 42 11.47 -11.74 5.42
CA SER A 42 10.45 -11.12 4.57
C SER A 42 9.28 -12.04 4.13
N THR A 43 8.66 -12.73 5.09
CA THR A 43 7.54 -13.65 4.83
C THR A 43 6.22 -12.95 4.62
N LYS A 44 6.06 -11.68 5.08
CA LYS A 44 4.87 -10.89 4.79
C LYS A 44 4.91 -10.32 3.39
N PHE A 45 3.81 -10.49 2.70
CA PHE A 45 3.60 -10.01 1.33
C PHE A 45 3.64 -8.48 1.23
N GLY A 46 3.09 -7.83 2.25
CA GLY A 46 2.91 -6.40 2.36
C GLY A 46 2.00 -6.07 3.53
N ILE A 47 1.62 -4.82 3.62
CA ILE A 47 0.60 -4.34 4.56
C ILE A 47 -0.62 -3.87 3.78
N SER A 48 -1.78 -3.87 4.44
CA SER A 48 -2.99 -3.30 3.85
C SER A 48 -2.88 -1.78 3.70
N SER A 49 -3.63 -1.22 2.75
CA SER A 49 -3.76 0.24 2.60
C SER A 49 -4.24 0.92 3.89
N THR A 50 -5.08 0.26 4.68
CA THR A 50 -5.56 0.76 5.98
C THR A 50 -4.42 0.86 6.99
N GLN A 51 -3.58 -0.18 7.12
CA GLN A 51 -2.40 -0.12 7.99
C GLN A 51 -1.42 0.96 7.55
N LEU A 52 -1.21 1.12 6.23
CA LEU A 52 -0.37 2.20 5.72
C LEU A 52 -0.93 3.58 6.07
N ALA A 53 -2.24 3.78 5.95
CA ALA A 53 -2.89 5.03 6.33
C ALA A 53 -2.71 5.32 7.83
N GLN A 54 -2.85 4.31 8.69
CA GLN A 54 -2.61 4.42 10.14
C GLN A 54 -1.15 4.81 10.45
N LEU A 55 -0.18 4.19 9.79
CA LEU A 55 1.25 4.53 9.95
C LEU A 55 1.53 5.99 9.56
N HIS A 56 1.00 6.44 8.43
CA HIS A 56 1.12 7.83 8.00
C HIS A 56 0.51 8.79 9.00
N GLN A 57 -0.71 8.51 9.46
CA GLN A 57 -1.40 9.34 10.45
C GLN A 57 -0.59 9.45 11.75
N THR A 58 -0.11 8.32 12.27
CA THR A 58 0.74 8.28 13.48
C THR A 58 2.02 9.10 13.31
N ALA A 59 2.66 9.03 12.14
CA ALA A 59 3.86 9.79 11.84
C ALA A 59 3.59 11.31 11.82
N ILE A 60 2.47 11.73 11.21
CA ILE A 60 2.03 13.13 11.14
C ILE A 60 1.74 13.66 12.55
N GLU A 61 0.98 12.92 13.35
CA GLU A 61 0.63 13.31 14.72
C GLU A 61 1.85 13.42 15.64
N SER A 62 2.82 12.51 15.46
CA SER A 62 4.06 12.50 16.24
C SER A 62 4.98 13.65 15.88
N THR A 63 5.13 13.97 14.61
CA THR A 63 6.09 14.98 14.13
C THR A 63 5.50 16.39 14.08
N LYS A 64 4.17 16.50 13.88
CA LYS A 64 3.43 17.75 13.62
C LYS A 64 4.00 18.53 12.42
N ASP A 65 4.69 17.85 11.53
CA ASP A 65 5.31 18.43 10.35
C ASP A 65 4.35 18.36 9.15
N LEU A 66 3.79 19.50 8.79
CA LEU A 66 2.86 19.61 7.67
C LEU A 66 3.50 19.27 6.32
N THR A 67 4.82 19.38 6.20
CA THR A 67 5.57 19.04 4.99
C THR A 67 6.09 17.60 4.97
N LEU A 68 5.74 16.78 5.98
CA LEU A 68 6.24 15.41 6.11
C LEU A 68 6.04 14.56 4.85
N GLY A 69 4.89 14.68 4.19
CA GLY A 69 4.61 13.96 2.94
C GLY A 69 5.57 14.36 1.82
N ILE A 70 5.84 15.65 1.63
CA ILE A 70 6.79 16.15 0.63
C ILE A 70 8.20 15.65 0.94
N LYS A 71 8.66 15.80 2.19
CA LYS A 71 9.99 15.30 2.63
C LYS A 71 10.15 13.81 2.42
N LEU A 72 9.10 13.04 2.70
CA LEU A 72 9.09 11.60 2.45
C LEU A 72 9.22 11.28 0.96
N GLY A 73 8.51 12.01 0.09
CA GLY A 73 8.61 11.83 -1.35
C GLY A 73 10.02 12.14 -1.87
N LEU A 74 10.65 13.21 -1.39
CA LEU A 74 12.05 13.53 -1.71
C LEU A 74 13.00 12.44 -1.23
N TYR A 75 12.79 11.92 -0.02
CA TYR A 75 13.58 10.79 0.51
C TYR A 75 13.44 9.55 -0.37
N LEU A 76 12.21 9.19 -0.77
CA LEU A 76 11.95 8.03 -1.61
C LEU A 76 12.55 8.17 -3.01
N ALA A 77 12.62 9.38 -3.54
CA ALA A 77 13.24 9.65 -4.82
C ALA A 77 14.74 9.36 -4.83
N GLU A 78 15.41 9.32 -3.67
CA GLU A 78 16.83 8.98 -3.51
C GLU A 78 17.06 7.46 -3.29
N GLN A 79 15.98 6.67 -3.16
CA GLN A 79 16.10 5.24 -2.87
C GLN A 79 16.16 4.42 -4.17
N ASP A 80 16.80 3.24 -4.09
CA ASP A 80 16.84 2.24 -5.17
C ASP A 80 15.48 1.53 -5.28
N LEU A 81 14.56 2.14 -6.01
CA LEU A 81 13.26 1.57 -6.34
C LEU A 81 13.24 1.15 -7.81
N ALA A 82 12.85 -0.07 -8.09
CA ALA A 82 12.81 -0.59 -9.47
C ALA A 82 11.97 0.29 -10.41
N ILE A 83 10.93 0.96 -9.89
CA ILE A 83 10.11 1.87 -10.70
C ILE A 83 10.82 3.20 -10.96
N SER A 84 11.55 3.76 -9.99
CA SER A 84 12.31 4.99 -10.21
C SER A 84 13.41 4.77 -11.27
N ASP A 85 14.13 3.65 -11.18
CA ASP A 85 15.17 3.31 -12.14
C ASP A 85 14.60 3.17 -13.57
N LEU A 86 13.39 2.60 -13.69
CA LEU A 86 12.72 2.49 -14.99
C LEU A 86 12.31 3.85 -15.53
N VAL A 87 11.73 4.72 -14.69
CA VAL A 87 11.31 6.07 -15.10
C VAL A 87 12.50 6.94 -15.48
N LEU A 88 13.55 6.92 -14.66
CA LEU A 88 14.77 7.72 -14.90
C LEU A 88 15.56 7.28 -16.11
N ALA A 89 15.50 5.99 -16.49
CA ALA A 89 16.18 5.45 -17.65
C ALA A 89 15.34 5.53 -18.94
N ALA A 90 14.13 6.07 -18.91
CA ALA A 90 13.26 6.12 -20.09
C ALA A 90 13.78 7.10 -21.16
N PRO A 91 13.48 6.87 -22.47
CA PRO A 91 13.95 7.71 -23.56
C PRO A 91 13.51 9.17 -23.50
N THR A 92 12.27 9.39 -23.02
CA THR A 92 11.70 10.73 -22.81
C THR A 92 10.95 10.78 -21.47
N LEU A 93 10.68 11.99 -20.97
CA LEU A 93 9.87 12.15 -19.75
C LEU A 93 8.47 11.53 -19.91
N GLY A 94 7.82 11.74 -21.06
CA GLY A 94 6.49 11.17 -21.31
C GLY A 94 6.49 9.64 -21.29
N GLN A 95 7.52 9.00 -21.86
CA GLN A 95 7.69 7.55 -21.80
C GLN A 95 8.01 7.05 -20.37
N GLY A 96 8.76 7.83 -19.59
CA GLY A 96 8.98 7.54 -18.17
C GLY A 96 7.68 7.57 -17.35
N LEU A 97 6.86 8.60 -17.56
CA LEU A 97 5.55 8.68 -16.91
C LEU A 97 4.58 7.58 -17.38
N ALA A 98 4.60 7.22 -18.66
CA ALA A 98 3.85 6.08 -19.17
C ALA A 98 4.29 4.78 -18.49
N ALA A 99 5.59 4.54 -18.36
CA ALA A 99 6.12 3.39 -17.66
C ALA A 99 5.71 3.37 -16.17
N LEU A 100 5.65 4.53 -15.51
CA LEU A 100 5.13 4.67 -14.15
C LEU A 100 3.64 4.25 -14.07
N MET A 101 2.81 4.76 -14.99
CA MET A 101 1.37 4.43 -15.04
C MET A 101 1.15 2.94 -15.25
N ASP A 102 1.89 2.32 -16.16
CA ASP A 102 1.74 0.89 -16.48
C ASP A 102 2.23 -0.04 -15.37
N HIS A 103 3.19 0.41 -14.55
CA HIS A 103 3.93 -0.49 -13.65
C HIS A 103 3.92 -0.05 -12.17
N SER A 104 3.19 1.01 -11.79
CA SER A 104 3.12 1.52 -10.40
C SER A 104 2.71 0.47 -9.36
N ARG A 105 1.97 -0.55 -9.78
CA ARG A 105 1.59 -1.70 -8.95
C ARG A 105 2.78 -2.46 -8.34
N VAL A 106 3.99 -2.25 -8.84
CA VAL A 106 5.19 -2.84 -8.22
C VAL A 106 5.42 -2.33 -6.79
N ILE A 107 4.91 -1.15 -6.47
CA ILE A 107 4.96 -0.52 -5.14
C ILE A 107 3.66 -0.78 -4.38
N SER A 108 2.53 -0.38 -4.96
CA SER A 108 1.24 -0.34 -4.28
C SER A 108 0.08 -0.62 -5.22
N GLU A 109 -0.94 -1.27 -4.70
CA GLU A 109 -2.23 -1.51 -5.36
C GLU A 109 -3.32 -0.53 -4.88
N SER A 110 -2.93 0.55 -4.20
CA SER A 110 -3.90 1.47 -3.60
C SER A 110 -4.57 2.42 -4.60
N GLY A 111 -4.08 2.49 -5.84
CA GLY A 111 -4.61 3.38 -6.87
C GLY A 111 -3.76 3.34 -8.14
N TYR A 112 -3.97 4.32 -8.98
CA TYR A 112 -3.29 4.47 -10.27
C TYR A 112 -2.98 5.93 -10.59
N PHE A 113 -2.04 6.14 -11.50
CA PHE A 113 -1.74 7.46 -12.02
C PHE A 113 -2.59 7.77 -13.26
N GLN A 114 -2.99 9.02 -13.38
CA GLN A 114 -3.70 9.55 -14.53
C GLN A 114 -2.98 10.79 -15.03
N LEU A 115 -2.74 10.86 -16.35
CA LEU A 115 -2.14 12.01 -17.02
C LEU A 115 -3.16 12.51 -18.07
N GLU A 116 -3.72 13.67 -17.85
CA GLU A 116 -4.76 14.28 -18.70
C GLU A 116 -4.27 15.57 -19.31
N SER A 117 -4.71 15.86 -20.56
CA SER A 117 -4.50 17.17 -21.17
C SER A 117 -5.54 18.13 -20.62
N ILE A 118 -5.08 19.22 -20.02
CA ILE A 118 -5.96 20.30 -19.58
C ILE A 118 -6.20 21.27 -20.75
N ASP A 119 -5.13 21.58 -21.47
CA ASP A 119 -5.12 22.38 -22.68
C ASP A 119 -3.95 21.93 -23.60
N GLU A 120 -3.63 22.73 -24.62
CA GLU A 120 -2.50 22.45 -25.52
C GLU A 120 -1.14 22.59 -24.83
N GLN A 121 -1.06 23.38 -23.77
CA GLN A 121 0.20 23.75 -23.11
C GLN A 121 0.53 22.87 -21.92
N PHE A 122 -0.49 22.37 -21.19
CA PHE A 122 -0.28 21.66 -19.93
C PHE A 122 -1.01 20.32 -19.85
N LYS A 123 -0.38 19.38 -19.18
CA LYS A 123 -0.99 18.13 -18.71
C LYS A 123 -1.00 18.09 -17.18
N GLU A 124 -2.06 17.53 -16.63
CA GLU A 124 -2.24 17.27 -15.21
C GLU A 124 -1.90 15.81 -14.91
N LEU A 125 -0.93 15.60 -14.01
CA LEU A 125 -0.64 14.28 -13.45
C LEU A 125 -1.20 14.21 -12.03
N LYS A 126 -2.01 13.21 -11.77
CA LYS A 126 -2.60 12.94 -10.46
C LYS A 126 -2.55 11.45 -10.11
N PHE A 127 -2.57 11.16 -8.81
CA PHE A 127 -2.78 9.81 -8.29
C PHE A 127 -4.22 9.66 -7.82
N ILE A 128 -4.90 8.63 -8.31
CA ILE A 128 -6.30 8.32 -7.99
C ILE A 128 -6.32 7.05 -7.16
N ALA A 129 -6.77 7.16 -5.91
CA ALA A 129 -7.00 5.99 -5.07
C ALA A 129 -8.23 5.20 -5.58
N TYR A 130 -8.16 3.87 -5.49
CA TYR A 130 -9.34 3.04 -5.78
C TYR A 130 -10.45 3.29 -4.75
N GLU A 131 -11.68 3.04 -5.17
CA GLU A 131 -12.85 3.17 -4.32
C GLU A 131 -12.69 2.39 -2.99
N GLY A 132 -13.05 3.02 -1.88
CA GLY A 132 -12.90 2.44 -0.55
C GLY A 132 -11.48 2.51 0.05
N ILE A 133 -10.50 3.06 -0.69
CA ILE A 133 -9.14 3.26 -0.16
C ILE A 133 -9.00 4.67 0.41
N VAL A 134 -8.66 4.74 1.70
CA VAL A 134 -8.27 6.00 2.33
C VAL A 134 -6.84 6.34 1.91
N PHE A 135 -6.67 7.46 1.21
CA PHE A 135 -5.39 7.96 0.76
C PHE A 135 -5.29 9.45 1.08
N SER A 136 -4.54 9.78 2.12
CA SER A 136 -4.48 11.14 2.66
C SER A 136 -3.74 12.11 1.72
N SER A 137 -3.97 13.42 1.89
CA SER A 137 -3.25 14.46 1.15
C SER A 137 -1.74 14.38 1.39
N HIS A 138 -1.27 13.98 2.58
CA HIS A 138 0.15 13.73 2.82
C HIS A 138 0.71 12.59 1.98
N GLN A 139 -0.05 11.51 1.78
CA GLN A 139 0.34 10.42 0.89
C GLN A 139 0.34 10.86 -0.57
N GLN A 140 -0.62 11.68 -0.99
CA GLN A 140 -0.62 12.27 -2.33
C GLN A 140 0.59 13.18 -2.53
N ASN A 141 0.91 14.04 -1.56
CA ASN A 141 2.10 14.88 -1.58
C ASN A 141 3.39 14.04 -1.69
N MET A 142 3.51 12.94 -0.96
CA MET A 142 4.64 12.01 -1.05
C MET A 142 4.81 11.47 -2.49
N VAL A 143 3.73 11.01 -3.07
CA VAL A 143 3.75 10.43 -4.42
C VAL A 143 4.14 11.46 -5.48
N ILE A 144 3.49 12.62 -5.47
CA ILE A 144 3.73 13.66 -6.49
C ILE A 144 5.11 14.31 -6.31
N SER A 145 5.55 14.56 -5.06
CA SER A 145 6.87 15.15 -4.81
C SER A 145 8.02 14.20 -5.20
N SER A 146 7.83 12.88 -5.10
CA SER A 146 8.80 11.92 -5.67
C SER A 146 8.98 12.11 -7.17
N ILE A 147 7.89 12.31 -7.90
CA ILE A 147 7.91 12.52 -9.35
C ILE A 147 8.56 13.85 -9.71
N VAL A 148 8.25 14.92 -8.96
CA VAL A 148 8.94 16.22 -9.14
C VAL A 148 10.45 16.06 -9.00
N SER A 149 10.90 15.33 -7.97
CA SER A 149 12.31 15.05 -7.73
C SER A 149 12.93 14.23 -8.87
N TRP A 150 12.25 13.19 -9.37
CA TRP A 150 12.73 12.41 -10.52
C TRP A 150 12.88 13.27 -11.78
N ILE A 151 11.90 14.14 -12.07
CA ILE A 151 11.99 15.08 -13.18
C ILE A 151 13.19 15.99 -13.00
N GLY A 152 13.41 16.51 -11.80
CA GLY A 152 14.54 17.39 -11.48
C GLY A 152 15.91 16.74 -11.67
N LYS A 153 16.03 15.44 -11.38
CA LYS A 153 17.28 14.69 -11.58
C LYS A 153 17.69 14.59 -13.05
N VAL A 154 16.72 14.39 -13.93
CA VAL A 154 16.97 14.21 -15.37
C VAL A 154 16.90 15.54 -16.12
N PHE A 155 15.98 16.41 -15.73
CA PHE A 155 15.68 17.67 -16.41
C PHE A 155 15.63 18.85 -15.42
N PRO A 156 16.75 19.30 -14.82
CA PRO A 156 16.74 20.35 -13.79
C PRO A 156 16.08 21.67 -14.23
N GLN A 157 16.19 22.03 -15.51
CA GLN A 157 15.53 23.22 -16.04
C GLN A 157 14.02 23.02 -16.26
N ALA A 158 13.59 21.80 -16.54
CA ALA A 158 12.18 21.47 -16.66
C ALA A 158 11.47 21.47 -15.30
N GLN A 159 12.16 21.07 -14.22
CA GLN A 159 11.61 21.09 -12.86
C GLN A 159 11.08 22.49 -12.49
N LYS A 160 11.79 23.55 -12.84
CA LYS A 160 11.37 24.94 -12.56
C LYS A 160 10.10 25.36 -13.29
N GLN A 161 9.70 24.63 -14.33
CA GLN A 161 8.49 24.91 -15.12
C GLN A 161 7.29 24.11 -14.64
N LEU A 162 7.47 23.21 -13.67
CA LEU A 162 6.39 22.45 -13.05
C LEU A 162 5.61 23.34 -12.11
N ASN A 163 4.31 23.06 -11.94
CA ASN A 163 3.49 23.65 -10.89
C ASN A 163 2.84 22.53 -10.04
N PHE A 164 3.30 22.43 -8.80
CA PHE A 164 2.82 21.46 -7.82
C PHE A 164 1.60 22.03 -7.08
N HIS A 165 0.44 21.43 -7.29
CA HIS A 165 -0.76 21.76 -6.54
C HIS A 165 -0.83 20.88 -5.30
N TYR A 166 -0.86 21.52 -4.12
CA TYR A 166 -0.87 20.84 -2.83
C TYR A 166 -2.12 21.21 -2.02
N ASP A 167 -2.52 20.34 -1.10
CA ASP A 167 -3.64 20.62 -0.21
C ASP A 167 -3.27 21.76 0.75
N GLN A 168 -4.03 22.84 0.70
CA GLN A 168 -3.80 24.05 1.50
C GLN A 168 -3.84 23.83 3.02
N THR A 169 -4.41 22.72 3.48
CA THR A 169 -4.46 22.38 4.91
C THR A 169 -3.14 21.80 5.42
N ILE A 170 -2.20 21.43 4.53
CA ILE A 170 -0.97 20.72 4.84
C ILE A 170 0.26 21.35 4.16
N GLY A 171 0.53 22.59 4.45
CA GLY A 171 1.72 23.29 3.97
C GLY A 171 1.48 24.75 3.64
N ASN A 172 2.53 25.38 3.17
CA ASN A 172 2.51 26.73 2.60
C ASN A 172 3.39 26.79 1.37
N ASP A 173 3.20 27.83 0.55
CA ASP A 173 3.87 27.99 -0.74
C ASP A 173 5.40 28.07 -0.58
N GLU A 174 5.89 28.81 0.41
CA GLU A 174 7.33 29.03 0.61
C GLU A 174 8.06 27.73 0.90
N ASP A 175 7.54 26.91 1.82
CA ASP A 175 8.14 25.62 2.16
C ASP A 175 8.07 24.65 0.98
N CYS A 176 6.94 24.61 0.27
CA CYS A 176 6.77 23.73 -0.91
C CYS A 176 7.74 24.12 -2.03
N ILE A 177 7.85 25.40 -2.36
CA ILE A 177 8.78 25.90 -3.39
C ILE A 177 10.22 25.61 -3.01
N LYS A 178 10.58 25.88 -1.75
CA LYS A 178 11.93 25.65 -1.23
C LYS A 178 12.33 24.17 -1.28
N LEU A 179 11.42 23.27 -0.93
CA LEU A 179 11.67 21.84 -0.90
C LEU A 179 11.70 21.24 -2.32
N LEU A 180 10.82 21.67 -3.20
CA LEU A 180 10.61 21.04 -4.51
C LEU A 180 11.34 21.74 -5.65
N GLY A 181 11.77 22.98 -5.50
CA GLY A 181 12.45 23.75 -6.54
C GLY A 181 11.58 24.05 -7.77
N CYS A 182 10.26 24.02 -7.62
CA CYS A 182 9.28 24.33 -8.65
C CYS A 182 8.21 25.27 -8.10
N GLN A 183 7.30 25.74 -8.94
CA GLN A 183 6.12 26.51 -8.51
C GLN A 183 5.24 25.62 -7.62
N ALA A 184 4.62 26.20 -6.59
CA ALA A 184 3.64 25.54 -5.74
C ALA A 184 2.38 26.42 -5.63
N THR A 185 1.21 25.78 -5.66
CA THR A 185 -0.09 26.47 -5.63
C THR A 185 -1.03 25.74 -4.66
N PRO A 186 -1.62 26.43 -3.68
CA PRO A 186 -2.60 25.81 -2.78
C PRO A 186 -3.87 25.42 -3.57
N SER A 187 -4.39 24.22 -3.28
CA SER A 187 -5.52 23.65 -4.01
C SER A 187 -6.32 22.74 -3.08
N GLN A 188 -7.49 22.31 -3.54
CA GLN A 188 -8.26 21.23 -2.89
C GLN A 188 -7.82 19.84 -3.36
N LYS A 189 -6.97 19.76 -4.38
CA LYS A 189 -6.50 18.50 -4.97
C LYS A 189 -4.99 18.54 -5.13
N VAL A 190 -4.35 17.43 -4.83
CA VAL A 190 -2.92 17.26 -5.04
C VAL A 190 -2.67 16.73 -6.46
N CYS A 191 -1.97 17.51 -7.26
CA CYS A 191 -1.62 17.15 -8.64
C CYS A 191 -0.36 17.91 -9.11
N LEU A 192 0.14 17.54 -10.27
CA LEU A 192 1.29 18.19 -10.90
C LEU A 192 0.92 18.65 -12.30
N PHE A 193 1.03 19.95 -12.56
CA PHE A 193 0.92 20.49 -13.90
C PHE A 193 2.29 20.45 -14.59
N ILE A 194 2.31 19.83 -15.76
CA ILE A 194 3.50 19.56 -16.54
C ILE A 194 3.34 20.21 -17.90
N PRO A 195 4.22 21.11 -18.32
CA PRO A 195 4.17 21.64 -19.68
C PRO A 195 4.29 20.52 -20.72
N SER A 196 3.40 20.49 -21.71
CA SER A 196 3.36 19.44 -22.74
C SER A 196 4.69 19.33 -23.48
N THR A 197 5.38 20.45 -23.70
CA THR A 197 6.66 20.54 -24.38
C THR A 197 7.82 19.79 -23.70
N ILE A 198 7.74 19.56 -22.39
CA ILE A 198 8.82 18.84 -21.68
C ILE A 198 8.64 17.33 -21.71
N LEU A 199 7.45 16.83 -22.01
CA LEU A 199 7.18 15.39 -22.08
C LEU A 199 7.92 14.70 -23.23
N GLU A 200 8.14 15.40 -24.33
CA GLU A 200 8.81 14.89 -25.51
C GLU A 200 10.34 15.11 -25.48
N LYS A 201 10.84 15.82 -24.45
CA LYS A 201 12.28 16.02 -24.32
C LYS A 201 13.01 14.70 -24.16
N THR A 202 14.03 14.52 -25.00
CA THR A 202 14.93 13.36 -24.92
C THR A 202 15.70 13.39 -23.61
N ASN A 203 15.72 12.27 -22.91
CA ASN A 203 16.49 12.09 -21.70
C ASN A 203 18.00 12.06 -22.03
N PRO A 204 18.78 13.02 -21.50
CA PRO A 204 20.23 13.05 -21.78
C PRO A 204 20.99 11.87 -21.16
N LEU A 205 20.39 11.16 -20.19
CA LEU A 205 20.96 10.00 -19.52
C LEU A 205 20.41 8.68 -20.08
N PHE A 206 19.66 8.74 -21.20
CA PHE A 206 19.04 7.55 -21.78
C PHE A 206 20.08 6.54 -22.24
N ASP A 207 19.95 5.33 -21.73
CA ASP A 207 20.69 4.14 -22.14
C ASP A 207 19.71 3.00 -22.44
N VAL A 208 19.75 2.48 -23.65
CA VAL A 208 18.82 1.41 -24.10
C VAL A 208 18.96 0.15 -23.27
N ALA A 209 20.20 -0.24 -22.92
CA ALA A 209 20.46 -1.46 -22.18
C ALA A 209 19.96 -1.32 -20.74
N ALA A 210 20.23 -0.20 -20.08
CA ALA A 210 19.75 0.12 -18.74
C ALA A 210 18.20 0.14 -18.70
N TYR A 211 17.56 0.81 -19.65
CA TYR A 211 16.09 0.84 -19.73
C TYR A 211 15.49 -0.57 -19.87
N GLN A 212 16.02 -1.38 -20.77
CA GLN A 212 15.56 -2.76 -20.99
C GLN A 212 15.78 -3.65 -19.76
N GLN A 213 16.91 -3.47 -19.07
CA GLN A 213 17.20 -4.21 -17.84
C GLN A 213 16.21 -3.83 -16.72
N ASN A 214 15.95 -2.54 -16.52
CA ASN A 214 15.02 -2.04 -15.53
C ASN A 214 13.57 -2.50 -15.83
N LEU A 215 13.16 -2.47 -17.09
CA LEU A 215 11.86 -2.99 -17.53
C LEU A 215 11.72 -4.48 -17.23
N LYS A 216 12.77 -5.29 -17.50
CA LYS A 216 12.78 -6.71 -17.14
C LYS A 216 12.71 -6.92 -15.61
N ARG A 217 13.42 -6.09 -14.83
CA ARG A 217 13.39 -6.12 -13.36
C ARG A 217 11.98 -5.87 -12.83
N VAL A 218 11.32 -4.81 -13.29
CA VAL A 218 9.95 -4.44 -12.92
C VAL A 218 8.95 -5.53 -13.31
N LYS A 219 8.99 -6.02 -14.56
CA LYS A 219 8.12 -7.11 -15.01
C LYS A 219 8.31 -8.40 -14.20
N LYS A 220 9.55 -8.73 -13.82
CA LYS A 220 9.83 -9.90 -12.97
C LYS A 220 9.24 -9.75 -11.57
N ILE A 221 9.30 -8.54 -10.98
CA ILE A 221 8.67 -8.27 -9.66
C ILE A 221 7.15 -8.42 -9.76
N LEU A 222 6.53 -7.82 -10.80
CA LEU A 222 5.08 -7.92 -11.02
C LEU A 222 4.64 -9.37 -11.28
N LEU A 223 5.38 -10.12 -12.08
CA LEU A 223 5.08 -11.54 -12.33
C LEU A 223 5.10 -12.35 -11.03
N LYS A 224 6.16 -12.20 -10.21
CA LYS A 224 6.23 -12.85 -8.91
C LYS A 224 5.09 -12.44 -7.98
N ARG A 225 4.72 -11.15 -8.02
CA ARG A 225 3.61 -10.62 -7.22
C ARG A 225 2.27 -11.23 -7.65
N ASN A 226 2.01 -11.31 -8.95
CA ASN A 226 0.79 -11.93 -9.48
C ASN A 226 0.73 -13.42 -9.12
N GLN A 227 1.80 -14.18 -9.33
CA GLN A 227 1.87 -15.60 -8.93
C GLN A 227 1.62 -15.81 -7.43
N ARG A 228 2.11 -14.90 -6.60
CA ARG A 228 1.84 -14.89 -5.16
C ARG A 228 0.37 -14.64 -4.87
N LEU A 229 -0.21 -13.65 -5.52
CA LEU A 229 -1.61 -13.30 -5.34
C LEU A 229 -2.52 -14.45 -5.78
N ASP A 230 -2.25 -15.06 -6.92
CA ASP A 230 -3.00 -16.19 -7.43
C ASP A 230 -3.00 -17.35 -6.43
N LEU A 231 -1.80 -17.76 -5.97
CA LEU A 231 -1.68 -18.83 -4.97
C LEU A 231 -2.37 -18.47 -3.63
N TYR A 232 -2.23 -17.22 -3.18
CA TYR A 232 -2.88 -16.77 -1.96
C TYR A 232 -4.40 -16.86 -2.09
N LEU A 233 -4.97 -16.44 -3.23
CA LEU A 233 -6.39 -16.48 -3.50
C LEU A 233 -6.91 -17.93 -3.62
N GLU A 234 -6.16 -18.80 -4.29
CA GLU A 234 -6.48 -20.23 -4.39
C GLU A 234 -6.55 -20.88 -3.00
N VAL A 235 -5.50 -20.70 -2.19
CA VAL A 235 -5.44 -21.23 -0.82
C VAL A 235 -6.55 -20.66 0.06
N ARG A 236 -6.82 -19.37 -0.05
CA ARG A 236 -7.86 -18.69 0.72
C ARG A 236 -9.27 -19.18 0.34
N SER A 237 -9.50 -19.41 -0.95
CA SER A 237 -10.76 -19.99 -1.46
C SER A 237 -10.97 -21.41 -0.92
N ALA A 238 -9.95 -22.24 -0.98
CA ALA A 238 -9.98 -23.60 -0.43
C ALA A 238 -10.18 -23.59 1.10
N LEU A 239 -9.50 -22.67 1.82
CA LEU A 239 -9.68 -22.47 3.25
C LEU A 239 -11.11 -22.07 3.62
N LYS A 240 -11.73 -21.17 2.85
CA LYS A 240 -13.12 -20.76 3.08
C LYS A 240 -14.06 -21.95 3.00
N GLN A 241 -13.90 -22.81 2.00
CA GLN A 241 -14.66 -24.03 1.88
C GLN A 241 -14.43 -24.95 3.08
N CYS A 242 -13.17 -25.22 3.44
CA CYS A 242 -12.82 -26.06 4.59
C CYS A 242 -13.33 -25.50 5.94
N LEU A 243 -13.39 -24.19 6.12
CA LEU A 243 -13.95 -23.56 7.32
C LEU A 243 -15.45 -23.79 7.42
N LEU A 244 -16.19 -23.67 6.31
CA LEU A 244 -17.63 -23.98 6.26
C LEU A 244 -17.91 -25.45 6.60
N GLU A 245 -17.05 -26.36 6.15
CA GLU A 245 -17.12 -27.79 6.42
C GLU A 245 -16.51 -28.20 7.78
N ARG A 246 -16.02 -27.23 8.58
CA ARG A 246 -15.35 -27.43 9.88
C ARG A 246 -14.13 -28.37 9.84
N ASN A 247 -13.42 -28.40 8.71
CA ASN A 247 -12.28 -29.28 8.47
C ASN A 247 -11.05 -28.54 7.93
N ALA A 248 -10.87 -27.28 8.31
CA ALA A 248 -9.78 -26.39 7.86
C ALA A 248 -8.42 -26.85 8.39
N ASN A 249 -7.90 -27.95 7.85
CA ASN A 249 -6.55 -28.42 8.06
C ASN A 249 -5.73 -28.34 6.77
N GLN A 250 -4.43 -28.48 6.88
CA GLN A 250 -3.52 -28.30 5.76
C GLN A 250 -3.65 -29.42 4.71
N GLU A 251 -4.01 -30.61 5.14
CA GLU A 251 -4.22 -31.78 4.30
C GLU A 251 -5.43 -31.57 3.36
N ASN A 252 -6.55 -31.12 3.89
CA ASN A 252 -7.76 -30.91 3.13
C ASN A 252 -7.59 -29.74 2.14
N VAL A 253 -6.95 -28.66 2.56
CA VAL A 253 -6.68 -27.53 1.66
C VAL A 253 -5.72 -27.94 0.54
N ALA A 254 -4.66 -28.71 0.86
CA ALA A 254 -3.76 -29.22 -0.17
C ALA A 254 -4.49 -30.12 -1.16
N ALA A 255 -5.38 -31.00 -0.67
CA ALA A 255 -6.18 -31.89 -1.52
C ALA A 255 -7.11 -31.13 -2.46
N LEU A 256 -7.79 -30.07 -1.99
CA LEU A 256 -8.64 -29.21 -2.82
C LEU A 256 -7.87 -28.50 -3.95
N LEU A 257 -6.57 -28.31 -3.75
CA LEU A 257 -5.68 -27.66 -4.73
C LEU A 257 -4.87 -28.66 -5.58
N ASP A 258 -5.18 -29.96 -5.51
CA ASP A 258 -4.42 -31.03 -6.14
C ASP A 258 -2.92 -31.00 -5.82
N LEU A 259 -2.58 -30.64 -4.58
CA LEU A 259 -1.22 -30.55 -4.07
C LEU A 259 -0.97 -31.54 -2.93
N SER A 260 0.27 -32.00 -2.79
CA SER A 260 0.70 -32.58 -1.52
C SER A 260 0.92 -31.46 -0.49
N VAL A 261 0.77 -31.75 0.81
CA VAL A 261 1.06 -30.80 1.90
C VAL A 261 2.45 -30.19 1.76
N ARG A 262 3.47 -31.00 1.48
CA ARG A 262 4.84 -30.56 1.25
C ARG A 262 4.96 -29.57 0.08
N ASN A 263 4.22 -29.82 -1.01
CA ASN A 263 4.23 -28.95 -2.19
C ASN A 263 3.52 -27.61 -1.89
N LEU A 264 2.39 -27.67 -1.19
CA LEU A 264 1.70 -26.48 -0.70
C LEU A 264 2.62 -25.62 0.19
N GLN A 265 3.27 -26.23 1.19
CA GLN A 265 4.21 -25.53 2.08
C GLN A 265 5.36 -24.89 1.31
N ARG A 266 5.98 -25.65 0.38
CA ARG A 266 7.07 -25.15 -0.47
C ARG A 266 6.61 -23.94 -1.32
N ARG A 267 5.48 -24.04 -2.00
CA ARG A 267 4.93 -22.94 -2.82
C ARG A 267 4.61 -21.72 -1.97
N LEU A 268 3.98 -21.88 -0.80
CA LEU A 268 3.70 -20.78 0.12
C LEU A 268 5.00 -20.11 0.61
N LYS A 269 6.01 -20.89 0.95
CA LYS A 269 7.33 -20.35 1.34
C LYS A 269 8.00 -19.60 0.19
N GLU A 270 7.95 -20.09 -1.05
CA GLU A 270 8.49 -19.42 -2.25
C GLU A 270 7.84 -18.06 -2.51
N VAL A 271 6.58 -17.93 -2.14
CA VAL A 271 5.84 -16.66 -2.24
C VAL A 271 5.88 -15.83 -0.94
N GLY A 272 6.66 -16.26 0.06
CA GLY A 272 6.89 -15.50 1.29
C GLY A 272 5.70 -15.48 2.24
N THR A 273 4.94 -16.58 2.34
CA THR A 273 3.86 -16.75 3.31
C THR A 273 3.85 -18.19 3.84
N ASN A 274 2.93 -18.49 4.71
CA ASN A 274 2.70 -19.85 5.21
C ASN A 274 1.19 -20.10 5.41
N TYR A 275 0.82 -21.36 5.53
CA TYR A 275 -0.56 -21.77 5.72
C TYR A 275 -1.21 -21.13 6.94
N GLN A 276 -0.51 -21.06 8.06
CA GLN A 276 -1.06 -20.52 9.32
C GLN A 276 -1.40 -19.04 9.20
N SER A 277 -0.58 -18.26 8.49
CA SER A 277 -0.85 -16.84 8.23
C SER A 277 -2.15 -16.66 7.45
N ILE A 278 -2.33 -17.43 6.36
CA ILE A 278 -3.55 -17.34 5.53
C ILE A 278 -4.79 -17.84 6.29
N LEU A 279 -4.63 -18.89 7.12
CA LEU A 279 -5.70 -19.38 7.99
C LEU A 279 -6.12 -18.33 9.04
N ASP A 280 -5.16 -17.68 9.66
CA ASP A 280 -5.41 -16.61 10.63
C ASP A 280 -6.13 -15.41 9.97
N ASP A 281 -5.67 -14.96 8.80
CA ASP A 281 -6.31 -13.89 8.01
C ASP A 281 -7.77 -14.26 7.64
N SER A 282 -7.98 -15.51 7.21
CA SER A 282 -9.32 -16.00 6.81
C SER A 282 -10.27 -16.12 8.00
N ARG A 283 -9.76 -16.53 9.17
CA ARG A 283 -10.52 -16.61 10.42
C ARG A 283 -10.87 -15.23 10.97
N GLU A 284 -9.91 -14.30 10.94
CA GLU A 284 -10.15 -12.91 11.36
C GLU A 284 -11.28 -12.29 10.54
N GLU A 285 -11.21 -12.42 9.22
CA GLU A 285 -12.23 -11.86 8.34
C GLU A 285 -13.62 -12.45 8.54
N LEU A 286 -13.69 -13.79 8.66
CA LEU A 286 -14.95 -14.47 8.95
C LEU A 286 -15.50 -14.02 10.31
N ALA A 287 -14.64 -13.91 11.34
CA ALA A 287 -15.02 -13.42 12.66
C ALA A 287 -15.58 -11.99 12.59
N MET A 288 -14.88 -11.08 11.89
CA MET A 288 -15.34 -9.69 11.72
C MET A 288 -16.67 -9.59 10.96
N THR A 289 -16.94 -10.53 10.06
CA THR A 289 -18.22 -10.61 9.35
C THR A 289 -19.34 -11.09 10.29
N LEU A 290 -19.09 -12.15 11.08
CA LEU A 290 -20.05 -12.71 12.02
C LEU A 290 -20.33 -11.79 13.21
N LEU A 291 -19.37 -10.97 13.62
CA LEU A 291 -19.56 -9.98 14.70
C LEU A 291 -20.56 -8.87 14.36
N LYS A 292 -20.90 -8.69 13.08
CA LYS A 292 -21.94 -7.73 12.64
C LYS A 292 -23.36 -8.23 12.92
N ASP A 293 -23.51 -9.50 13.22
CA ASP A 293 -24.77 -10.14 13.54
C ASP A 293 -24.85 -10.33 15.06
N ASP A 294 -25.72 -9.54 15.70
CA ASP A 294 -25.86 -9.51 17.15
C ASP A 294 -26.56 -10.75 17.70
N ASP A 295 -27.27 -11.47 16.85
CA ASP A 295 -27.96 -12.69 17.21
C ASP A 295 -27.00 -13.87 17.42
N ILE A 296 -25.78 -13.80 16.92
CA ILE A 296 -24.77 -14.85 17.06
C ILE A 296 -23.95 -14.63 18.34
N PRO A 297 -24.02 -15.51 19.35
CA PRO A 297 -23.22 -15.41 20.56
C PRO A 297 -21.71 -15.50 20.26
N LEU A 298 -20.89 -14.76 21.00
CA LEU A 298 -19.44 -14.72 20.79
C LEU A 298 -18.76 -16.10 20.88
N TYR A 299 -19.25 -16.99 21.75
CA TYR A 299 -18.72 -18.35 21.85
C TYR A 299 -19.07 -19.19 20.62
N GLU A 300 -20.19 -18.94 19.98
CA GLU A 300 -20.59 -19.62 18.76
C GLU A 300 -19.76 -19.15 17.58
N ILE A 301 -19.43 -17.85 17.50
CA ILE A 301 -18.49 -17.34 16.50
C ILE A 301 -17.15 -18.08 16.57
N ALA A 302 -16.65 -18.38 17.78
CA ALA A 302 -15.41 -19.15 17.95
C ALA A 302 -15.48 -20.50 17.22
N TYR A 303 -16.59 -21.23 17.34
CA TYR A 303 -16.76 -22.51 16.65
C TYR A 303 -16.97 -22.35 15.15
N LEU A 304 -17.70 -21.32 14.73
CA LEU A 304 -17.94 -21.02 13.29
C LEU A 304 -16.66 -20.65 12.56
N VAL A 305 -15.71 -20.00 13.23
CA VAL A 305 -14.40 -19.68 12.64
C VAL A 305 -13.36 -20.80 12.81
N GLY A 306 -13.80 -21.97 13.31
CA GLY A 306 -12.98 -23.18 13.34
C GLY A 306 -12.07 -23.33 14.56
N PHE A 307 -12.41 -22.73 15.71
CA PHE A 307 -11.74 -23.04 16.98
C PHE A 307 -12.50 -24.12 17.73
N THR A 308 -11.79 -24.96 18.42
CA THR A 308 -12.37 -26.01 19.29
C THR A 308 -12.78 -25.46 20.64
N GLU A 309 -12.17 -24.34 21.07
CA GLU A 309 -12.43 -23.70 22.35
C GLU A 309 -12.56 -22.18 22.21
N PRO A 310 -13.58 -21.53 22.80
CA PRO A 310 -13.75 -20.08 22.76
C PRO A 310 -12.56 -19.31 23.33
N SER A 311 -11.88 -19.84 24.35
CA SER A 311 -10.71 -19.22 24.96
C SER A 311 -9.55 -19.02 23.98
N ALA A 312 -9.33 -19.98 23.08
CA ALA A 312 -8.32 -19.89 22.03
C ALA A 312 -8.68 -18.83 20.98
N PHE A 313 -9.96 -18.78 20.62
CA PHE A 313 -10.47 -17.72 19.73
C PHE A 313 -10.27 -16.31 20.33
N TYR A 314 -10.64 -16.09 21.60
CA TYR A 314 -10.48 -14.77 22.23
C TYR A 314 -9.02 -14.29 22.24
N LYS A 315 -8.07 -15.21 22.49
CA LYS A 315 -6.64 -14.90 22.43
C LYS A 315 -6.19 -14.59 21.00
N ALA A 316 -6.61 -15.40 20.04
CA ALA A 316 -6.28 -15.21 18.63
C ALA A 316 -6.87 -13.90 18.09
N PHE A 317 -8.15 -13.63 18.36
CA PHE A 317 -8.84 -12.43 17.92
C PHE A 317 -8.17 -11.15 18.48
N LYS A 318 -7.80 -11.14 19.78
CA LYS A 318 -7.05 -10.02 20.36
C LYS A 318 -5.68 -9.86 19.71
N ARG A 319 -5.00 -10.96 19.34
CA ARG A 319 -3.73 -10.91 18.60
C ARG A 319 -3.93 -10.33 17.19
N TRP A 320 -5.02 -10.67 16.50
CA TRP A 320 -5.31 -10.21 15.14
C TRP A 320 -5.74 -8.74 15.09
N THR A 321 -6.65 -8.33 15.98
CA THR A 321 -7.31 -7.02 15.92
C THR A 321 -6.79 -6.01 16.95
N GLY A 322 -6.04 -6.47 17.96
CA GLY A 322 -5.64 -5.65 19.11
C GLY A 322 -6.75 -5.46 20.16
N LYS A 323 -8.01 -5.84 19.85
CA LYS A 323 -9.21 -5.66 20.70
C LYS A 323 -9.81 -7.01 21.08
N ARG A 324 -10.68 -7.02 22.09
CA ARG A 324 -11.49 -8.19 22.40
C ARG A 324 -12.68 -8.28 21.43
N PRO A 325 -13.22 -9.49 21.12
CA PRO A 325 -14.37 -9.62 20.24
C PRO A 325 -15.59 -8.80 20.67
N GLY A 326 -15.86 -8.73 21.98
CA GLY A 326 -16.97 -7.93 22.54
C GLY A 326 -16.80 -6.43 22.30
N ASP A 327 -15.57 -5.91 22.48
CA ASP A 327 -15.27 -4.50 22.24
C ASP A 327 -15.44 -4.16 20.74
N SER A 328 -15.01 -5.06 19.87
CA SER A 328 -15.14 -4.89 18.42
C SER A 328 -16.60 -4.94 17.94
N ARG A 329 -17.47 -5.73 18.58
CA ARG A 329 -18.91 -5.75 18.31
C ARG A 329 -19.55 -4.40 18.64
N GLN A 330 -19.26 -3.84 19.81
CA GLN A 330 -19.77 -2.52 20.22
C GLN A 330 -19.33 -1.40 19.26
N ASP A 331 -18.11 -1.45 18.75
CA ASP A 331 -17.63 -0.46 17.77
C ASP A 331 -18.43 -0.55 16.45
N VAL A 332 -18.82 -1.74 16.02
CA VAL A 332 -19.63 -1.95 14.81
C VAL A 332 -21.05 -1.40 15.01
N GLU A 333 -21.67 -1.66 16.18
CA GLU A 333 -23.00 -1.15 16.54
C GLU A 333 -23.01 0.39 16.54
N ASN A 334 -22.02 1.02 17.19
CA ASN A 334 -21.90 2.48 17.26
C ASN A 334 -21.72 3.12 15.88
N ASN A 335 -20.95 2.50 14.99
CA ASN A 335 -20.76 2.99 13.62
C ASN A 335 -22.04 2.85 12.77
N ASN A 336 -22.80 1.76 12.95
CA ASN A 336 -24.08 1.56 12.25
C ASN A 336 -25.16 2.52 12.77
N ALA A 337 -25.18 2.84 14.06
CA ALA A 337 -26.10 3.82 14.63
C ALA A 337 -25.83 5.24 14.12
N ASN A 338 -24.55 5.64 14.00
CA ASN A 338 -24.17 6.96 13.49
C ASN A 338 -24.47 7.13 11.98
N ASN A 339 -24.38 6.07 11.19
CA ASN A 339 -24.76 6.13 9.76
C ASN A 339 -26.28 6.24 9.54
N LYS A 340 -27.09 5.64 10.43
CA LYS A 340 -28.57 5.76 10.36
C LYS A 340 -29.12 7.13 10.82
N ILE A 341 -28.31 7.96 11.47
CA ILE A 341 -28.69 9.30 11.92
C ILE A 341 -28.39 10.34 10.80
N ASN A 342 -27.54 9.99 9.83
CA ASN A 342 -27.12 10.88 8.75
C ASN A 342 -27.82 10.58 7.39
N GLU A 343 -28.75 9.62 7.35
CA GLU A 343 -29.72 9.41 6.26
C GLU A 343 -31.09 10.06 6.60
#